data_dc3330b6431ec612b09a6d836b2ddb96
#
_entry.id   dc3330b6431ec612b09a6d836b2ddb96
#
_cell.length_a   1.000
_cell.length_b   1.000
_cell.length_c   1.000
_cell.angle_alpha   90.00
_cell.angle_beta   90.00
_cell.angle_gamma   90.00
#
_symmetry.space_group_name_H-M   'P 1'
#
loop_
_entity.id
_entity.type
_entity.pdbx_description
1 polymer ?
#
loop_
_entity_poly.entity_id
_entity_poly.type
_entity_poly.pdbx_seq_one_letter_code
_entity_poly.pdbx_strand_id
1 'polypeptide(L)'
;MFEPDLVRRQIDLLLSYGVRDFEITGGEPSECVRLREYCEYIKEKSPSSKIAVITNGGLFASDVWDMVDEVLLSYHLGRDTSGADMTYFPRGCTYEKALKTVELSKLNHKLLRINIVVGTFNVRALDSIIDDVIGFAPAIINFLPVNLFDGAKSQYG
;
A
#
# COMPACT_ATOMS: atom_id res chain seq x y z
N MET A 1 -11.03 15.22 5.78
CA MET A 1 -11.63 14.36 4.72
C MET A 1 -11.91 15.26 3.54
N PHE A 2 -11.47 14.89 2.33
CA PHE A 2 -11.73 15.70 1.12
C PHE A 2 -13.21 15.64 0.75
N GLU A 3 -13.73 16.74 0.20
CA GLU A 3 -15.09 16.75 -0.32
C GLU A 3 -15.19 15.80 -1.53
N PRO A 4 -16.22 14.94 -1.59
CA PRO A 4 -16.35 13.93 -2.65
C PRO A 4 -16.33 14.52 -4.06
N ASP A 5 -16.98 15.67 -4.24
CA ASP A 5 -17.03 16.35 -5.54
C ASP A 5 -15.67 16.88 -5.99
N LEU A 6 -14.79 17.22 -5.06
CA LEU A 6 -13.43 17.63 -5.37
C LEU A 6 -12.63 16.43 -5.90
N VAL A 7 -12.74 15.27 -5.27
CA VAL A 7 -12.04 14.05 -5.70
C VAL A 7 -12.52 13.63 -7.10
N ARG A 8 -13.82 13.62 -7.33
CA ARG A 8 -14.40 13.30 -8.64
C ARG A 8 -13.91 14.24 -9.74
N ARG A 9 -13.89 15.56 -9.50
CA ARG A 9 -13.36 16.54 -10.47
C ARG A 9 -11.88 16.30 -10.78
N GLN A 10 -11.09 15.91 -9.79
CA GLN A 10 -9.68 15.56 -10.00
C GLN A 10 -9.53 14.29 -10.84
N ILE A 11 -10.35 13.26 -10.59
CA ILE A 11 -10.39 12.06 -11.42
C ILE A 11 -10.75 12.42 -12.87
N ASP A 12 -11.79 13.22 -13.10
CA ASP A 12 -12.21 13.65 -14.42
C ASP A 12 -11.08 14.41 -15.14
N LEU A 13 -10.39 15.30 -14.43
CA LEU A 13 -9.26 16.04 -14.97
C LEU A 13 -8.12 15.11 -15.39
N LEU A 14 -7.72 14.18 -14.51
CA LEU A 14 -6.66 13.21 -14.80
C LEU A 14 -7.02 12.34 -16.01
N LEU A 15 -8.25 11.84 -16.06
CA LEU A 15 -8.76 11.07 -17.21
C LEU A 15 -8.72 11.86 -18.51
N SER A 16 -9.04 13.16 -18.46
CA SER A 16 -9.00 14.05 -19.63
C SER A 16 -7.58 14.26 -20.17
N TYR A 17 -6.56 14.15 -19.31
CA TYR A 17 -5.13 14.15 -19.69
C TYR A 17 -4.61 12.77 -20.13
N GLY A 18 -5.47 11.76 -20.18
CA GLY A 18 -5.08 10.43 -20.64
C GLY A 18 -4.50 9.53 -19.53
N VAL A 19 -4.57 9.91 -18.25
CA VAL A 19 -4.17 9.05 -17.14
C VAL A 19 -5.09 7.83 -17.09
N ARG A 20 -4.51 6.64 -16.94
CA ARG A 20 -5.24 5.36 -16.87
C ARG A 20 -4.81 4.48 -15.71
N ASP A 21 -3.69 4.78 -15.07
CA ASP A 21 -3.19 4.05 -13.91
C ASP A 21 -3.32 4.94 -12.67
N PHE A 22 -4.08 4.49 -11.69
CA PHE A 22 -4.36 5.21 -10.44
C PHE A 22 -3.77 4.45 -9.26
N GLU A 23 -2.91 5.09 -8.49
CA GLU A 23 -2.47 4.57 -7.20
C GLU A 23 -3.18 5.33 -6.08
N ILE A 24 -4.01 4.62 -5.31
CA ILE A 24 -4.75 5.18 -4.19
C ILE A 24 -3.94 4.96 -2.91
N THR A 25 -3.60 6.06 -2.27
CA THR A 25 -2.80 6.10 -1.04
C THR A 25 -3.29 7.22 -0.12
N GLY A 26 -2.63 7.37 1.02
CA GLY A 26 -2.88 8.43 2.00
C GLY A 26 -3.65 7.92 3.21
N GLY A 27 -3.13 8.15 4.44
CA GLY A 27 -3.58 7.45 5.61
C GLY A 27 -3.55 5.93 5.39
N GLU A 28 -4.61 5.23 5.74
CA GLU A 28 -4.84 3.84 5.36
C GLU A 28 -6.10 3.76 4.49
N PRO A 29 -6.00 3.37 3.20
CA PRO A 29 -7.15 3.34 2.30
C PRO A 29 -8.29 2.45 2.78
N SER A 30 -8.01 1.37 3.50
CA SER A 30 -9.05 0.49 4.05
C SER A 30 -9.92 1.17 5.12
N GLU A 31 -9.46 2.27 5.71
CA GLU A 31 -10.22 3.11 6.64
C GLU A 31 -11.06 4.18 5.91
N CYS A 32 -10.91 4.32 4.59
CA CYS A 32 -11.66 5.30 3.81
C CYS A 32 -13.04 4.74 3.47
N VAL A 33 -14.08 5.25 4.11
CA VAL A 33 -15.48 4.84 3.89
C VAL A 33 -15.98 5.04 2.46
N ARG A 34 -15.27 5.84 1.66
CA ARG A 34 -15.61 6.14 0.25
C ARG A 34 -14.66 5.49 -0.76
N LEU A 35 -13.76 4.63 -0.33
CA LEU A 35 -12.82 3.98 -1.23
C LEU A 35 -13.53 3.30 -2.40
N ARG A 36 -14.57 2.52 -2.08
CA ARG A 36 -15.43 1.86 -3.07
C ARG A 36 -15.98 2.85 -4.09
N GLU A 37 -16.60 3.94 -3.62
CA GLU A 37 -17.22 4.96 -4.45
C GLU A 37 -16.23 5.58 -5.45
N TYR A 38 -14.98 5.81 -5.03
CA TYR A 38 -13.95 6.35 -5.91
C TYR A 38 -13.47 5.32 -6.93
N CYS A 39 -13.30 4.06 -6.54
CA CYS A 39 -12.96 2.98 -7.46
C CYS A 39 -14.06 2.77 -8.50
N GLU A 40 -15.32 2.72 -8.09
CA GLU A 40 -16.48 2.63 -8.98
C GLU A 40 -16.48 3.80 -9.98
N TYR A 41 -16.31 5.04 -9.51
CA TYR A 41 -16.29 6.22 -10.36
C TYR A 41 -15.18 6.16 -11.44
N ILE A 42 -13.97 5.73 -11.07
CA ILE A 42 -12.87 5.55 -12.02
C ILE A 42 -13.27 4.50 -13.09
N LYS A 43 -13.77 3.35 -12.66
CA LYS A 43 -14.13 2.25 -13.57
C LYS A 43 -15.34 2.58 -14.45
N GLU A 44 -16.31 3.33 -13.95
CA GLU A 44 -17.45 3.83 -14.75
C GLU A 44 -16.99 4.79 -15.86
N LYS A 45 -16.10 5.73 -15.52
CA LYS A 45 -15.56 6.70 -16.48
C LYS A 45 -14.56 6.11 -17.46
N SER A 46 -13.78 5.14 -17.01
CA SER A 46 -12.75 4.48 -17.81
C SER A 46 -12.59 3.02 -17.38
N PRO A 47 -13.35 2.09 -17.98
CA PRO A 47 -13.32 0.67 -17.63
C PRO A 47 -11.93 0.02 -17.78
N SER A 48 -11.09 0.55 -18.67
CA SER A 48 -9.73 0.07 -18.89
C SER A 48 -8.70 0.61 -17.91
N SER A 49 -9.06 1.58 -17.06
CA SER A 49 -8.15 2.12 -16.07
C SER A 49 -7.76 1.06 -15.04
N LYS A 50 -6.50 1.07 -14.63
CA LYS A 50 -5.98 0.24 -13.54
C LYS A 50 -6.02 0.98 -12.23
N ILE A 51 -6.35 0.26 -11.17
CA ILE A 51 -6.39 0.79 -9.81
C ILE A 51 -5.47 -0.04 -8.94
N ALA A 52 -4.46 0.61 -8.36
CA ALA A 52 -3.61 0.05 -7.33
C ALA A 52 -3.95 0.70 -5.98
N VAL A 53 -3.90 -0.07 -4.90
CA VAL A 53 -4.10 0.44 -3.54
C VAL A 53 -2.87 0.17 -2.71
N ILE A 54 -2.33 1.23 -2.07
CA ILE A 54 -1.19 1.14 -1.16
C ILE A 54 -1.73 1.03 0.27
N THR A 55 -1.47 -0.09 0.92
CA THR A 55 -2.03 -0.41 2.25
C THR A 55 -0.98 -0.92 3.24
N ASN A 56 -1.21 -0.71 4.51
CA ASN A 56 -0.46 -1.32 5.60
C ASN A 56 -1.04 -2.70 6.04
N GLY A 57 -1.82 -3.35 5.17
CA GLY A 57 -2.48 -4.62 5.45
C GLY A 57 -3.87 -4.48 6.06
N GLY A 58 -4.49 -3.31 5.97
CA GLY A 58 -5.90 -3.13 6.26
C GLY A 58 -6.79 -3.95 5.34
N LEU A 59 -7.90 -4.45 5.86
CA LEU A 59 -8.82 -5.29 5.09
C LEU A 59 -9.81 -4.40 4.34
N PHE A 60 -9.88 -4.56 3.02
CA PHE A 60 -10.91 -3.94 2.20
C PHE A 60 -12.21 -4.74 2.28
N ALA A 61 -13.34 -4.05 2.06
CA ALA A 61 -14.60 -4.74 1.83
C ALA A 61 -14.52 -5.62 0.57
N SER A 62 -15.26 -6.73 0.53
CA SER A 62 -15.17 -7.72 -0.55
C SER A 62 -15.41 -7.12 -1.94
N ASP A 63 -16.30 -6.15 -2.03
CA ASP A 63 -16.67 -5.46 -3.27
C ASP A 63 -15.59 -4.49 -3.78
N VAL A 64 -14.67 -4.03 -2.93
CA VAL A 64 -13.50 -3.25 -3.35
C VAL A 64 -12.50 -4.12 -4.10
N TRP A 65 -12.35 -5.39 -3.69
CA TRP A 65 -11.45 -6.33 -4.35
C TRP A 65 -11.77 -6.53 -5.84
N ASP A 66 -13.04 -6.46 -6.23
CA ASP A 66 -13.44 -6.64 -7.64
C ASP A 66 -12.93 -5.51 -8.53
N MET A 67 -12.76 -4.31 -7.99
CA MET A 67 -12.37 -3.10 -8.73
C MET A 67 -10.87 -2.82 -8.73
N VAL A 68 -10.15 -3.33 -7.73
CA VAL A 68 -8.70 -3.15 -7.59
C VAL A 68 -7.96 -4.16 -8.48
N ASP A 69 -6.94 -3.70 -9.20
CA ASP A 69 -6.10 -4.54 -10.06
C ASP A 69 -4.80 -4.96 -9.35
N GLU A 70 -4.26 -4.06 -8.52
CA GLU A 70 -2.99 -4.25 -7.82
C GLU A 70 -3.09 -3.87 -6.34
N VAL A 71 -2.36 -4.59 -5.50
CA VAL A 71 -2.18 -4.27 -4.09
C VAL A 71 -0.70 -4.05 -3.81
N LEU A 72 -0.38 -2.86 -3.30
CA LEU A 72 0.96 -2.51 -2.80
C LEU A 72 0.94 -2.60 -1.28
N LEU A 73 1.48 -3.68 -0.76
CA LEU A 73 1.57 -3.89 0.67
C LEU A 73 2.82 -3.20 1.24
N SER A 74 2.64 -2.29 2.19
CA SER A 74 3.72 -1.65 2.94
C SER A 74 4.11 -2.56 4.11
N TYR A 75 5.20 -3.32 3.96
CA TYR A 75 5.67 -4.30 4.93
C TYR A 75 7.10 -3.97 5.37
N HIS A 76 7.28 -3.42 6.58
CA HIS A 76 8.53 -2.80 7.01
C HIS A 76 9.18 -3.47 8.22
N LEU A 77 8.47 -4.33 8.93
CA LEU A 77 8.88 -4.78 10.25
C LEU A 77 9.26 -6.26 10.35
N GLY A 78 8.79 -7.10 9.42
CA GLY A 78 9.04 -8.53 9.49
C GLY A 78 8.24 -9.24 10.60
N ARG A 79 8.29 -10.56 10.58
CA ARG A 79 7.74 -11.43 11.62
C ARG A 79 8.57 -11.38 12.89
N ASP A 80 9.90 -11.42 12.75
CA ASP A 80 10.85 -11.18 13.84
C ASP A 80 11.16 -9.68 13.93
N THR A 81 10.59 -9.03 14.93
CA THR A 81 10.78 -7.60 15.17
C THR A 81 11.94 -7.29 16.12
N SER A 82 12.74 -8.29 16.53
CA SER A 82 13.83 -8.10 17.49
C SER A 82 14.91 -7.11 17.04
N GLY A 83 15.06 -6.94 15.71
CA GLY A 83 15.98 -5.99 15.10
C GLY A 83 15.34 -4.68 14.63
N ALA A 84 14.05 -4.45 14.91
CA ALA A 84 13.30 -3.30 14.43
C ALA A 84 12.87 -2.36 15.55
N ASP A 85 12.89 -1.07 15.29
CA ASP A 85 12.32 -0.06 16.18
C ASP A 85 10.85 0.19 15.82
N MET A 86 9.95 -0.39 16.60
CA MET A 86 8.51 -0.33 16.40
C MET A 86 7.92 1.06 16.56
N THR A 87 8.64 2.00 17.16
CA THR A 87 8.16 3.37 17.38
C THR A 87 7.99 4.14 16.08
N TYR A 88 8.72 3.79 15.02
CA TYR A 88 8.61 4.41 13.70
C TYR A 88 7.35 3.99 12.92
N PHE A 89 6.80 2.83 13.24
CA PHE A 89 5.62 2.29 12.54
C PHE A 89 4.53 1.82 13.52
N PRO A 90 3.98 2.72 14.36
CA PRO A 90 3.00 2.33 15.39
C PRO A 90 1.71 1.73 14.80
N ARG A 91 1.45 1.98 13.51
CA ARG A 91 0.34 1.39 12.74
C ARG A 91 0.85 0.55 11.57
N GLY A 92 2.08 0.06 11.66
CA GLY A 92 2.69 -0.75 10.61
C GLY A 92 1.95 -2.07 10.37
N CYS A 93 2.24 -2.67 9.24
CA CYS A 93 1.72 -3.98 8.88
C CYS A 93 2.38 -5.05 9.76
N THR A 94 1.62 -5.76 10.57
CA THR A 94 2.11 -6.97 11.25
C THR A 94 2.17 -8.15 10.27
N TYR A 95 2.92 -9.19 10.63
CA TYR A 95 3.02 -10.39 9.80
C TYR A 95 1.65 -11.01 9.51
N GLU A 96 0.75 -11.09 10.51
CA GLU A 96 -0.59 -11.64 10.36
C GLU A 96 -1.45 -10.81 9.40
N LYS A 97 -1.37 -9.48 9.48
CA LYS A 97 -2.05 -8.59 8.52
C LYS A 97 -1.51 -8.78 7.11
N ALA A 98 -0.17 -8.85 6.97
CA ALA A 98 0.47 -9.10 5.69
C ALA A 98 0.00 -10.42 5.09
N LEU A 99 0.06 -11.50 5.87
CA LEU A 99 -0.36 -12.83 5.42
C LEU A 99 -1.82 -12.83 4.94
N LYS A 100 -2.72 -12.19 5.70
CA LYS A 100 -4.12 -12.06 5.31
C LYS A 100 -4.32 -11.29 4.00
N THR A 101 -3.60 -10.19 3.83
CA THR A 101 -3.63 -9.39 2.58
C THR A 101 -3.09 -10.19 1.40
N VAL A 102 -2.00 -10.93 1.60
CA VAL A 102 -1.41 -11.84 0.59
C VAL A 102 -2.40 -12.92 0.16
N GLU A 103 -3.05 -13.59 1.12
CA GLU A 103 -4.07 -14.61 0.86
C GLU A 103 -5.23 -14.04 0.04
N LEU A 104 -5.76 -12.87 0.44
CA LEU A 104 -6.85 -12.22 -0.27
C LEU A 104 -6.44 -11.74 -1.66
N SER A 105 -5.22 -11.24 -1.84
CA SER A 105 -4.68 -10.86 -3.15
C SER A 105 -4.62 -12.07 -4.08
N LYS A 106 -4.14 -13.21 -3.59
CA LYS A 106 -4.09 -14.47 -4.36
C LYS A 106 -5.49 -14.99 -4.69
N LEU A 107 -6.39 -15.00 -3.71
CA LEU A 107 -7.77 -15.47 -3.88
C LEU A 107 -8.51 -14.66 -4.95
N ASN A 108 -8.29 -13.35 -4.97
CA ASN A 108 -8.93 -12.42 -5.92
C ASN A 108 -8.08 -12.18 -7.19
N HIS A 109 -7.01 -12.95 -7.41
CA HIS A 109 -6.14 -12.84 -8.59
C HIS A 109 -5.56 -11.43 -8.81
N LYS A 110 -5.20 -10.72 -7.71
CA LYS A 110 -4.61 -9.38 -7.78
C LYS A 110 -3.11 -9.43 -7.85
N LEU A 111 -2.52 -8.50 -8.59
CA LEU A 111 -1.07 -8.34 -8.59
C LEU A 111 -0.63 -7.84 -7.21
N LEU A 112 0.25 -8.59 -6.55
CA LEU A 112 0.83 -8.21 -5.27
C LEU A 112 2.20 -7.58 -5.49
N ARG A 113 2.37 -6.36 -4.97
CA ARG A 113 3.66 -5.68 -4.86
C ARG A 113 3.94 -5.41 -3.38
N ILE A 114 5.19 -5.42 -2.97
CA ILE A 114 5.57 -5.14 -1.58
C ILE A 114 6.56 -3.97 -1.56
N ASN A 115 6.27 -2.98 -0.72
CA ASN A 115 7.14 -1.87 -0.44
C ASN A 115 7.80 -2.06 0.93
N ILE A 116 9.13 -1.99 0.96
CA ILE A 116 9.94 -2.05 2.18
C ILE A 116 10.69 -0.73 2.29
N VAL A 117 10.29 0.12 3.23
CA VAL A 117 11.08 1.30 3.60
C VAL A 117 12.24 0.82 4.45
N VAL A 118 13.47 1.15 4.05
CA VAL A 118 14.70 0.71 4.73
C VAL A 118 15.37 1.89 5.40
N GLY A 119 15.68 1.75 6.67
CA GLY A 119 16.34 2.75 7.48
C GLY A 119 17.04 2.15 8.70
N THR A 120 17.62 3.00 9.54
CA THR A 120 18.29 2.57 10.79
C THR A 120 17.36 1.78 11.71
N PHE A 121 16.06 2.05 11.62
CA PHE A 121 15.02 1.43 12.44
C PHE A 121 14.73 -0.04 12.11
N ASN A 122 15.09 -0.54 10.92
CA ASN A 122 14.80 -1.93 10.53
C ASN A 122 15.93 -2.63 9.74
N VAL A 123 17.04 -1.98 9.51
CA VAL A 123 18.16 -2.57 8.74
C VAL A 123 18.66 -3.88 9.37
N ARG A 124 18.59 -4.02 10.70
CA ARG A 124 19.02 -5.24 11.42
C ARG A 124 18.01 -6.38 11.31
N ALA A 125 16.76 -6.06 10.98
CA ALA A 125 15.69 -7.04 10.75
C ALA A 125 15.51 -7.39 9.27
N LEU A 126 16.32 -6.82 8.38
CA LEU A 126 16.09 -6.88 6.94
C LEU A 126 16.10 -8.32 6.40
N ASP A 127 16.97 -9.19 6.91
CA ASP A 127 17.03 -10.60 6.50
C ASP A 127 15.70 -11.31 6.81
N SER A 128 15.16 -11.12 8.02
CA SER A 128 13.84 -11.66 8.40
C SER A 128 12.70 -11.09 7.55
N ILE A 129 12.76 -9.79 7.24
CA ILE A 129 11.77 -9.16 6.36
C ILE A 129 11.82 -9.78 4.96
N ILE A 130 13.02 -10.00 4.41
CA ILE A 130 13.21 -10.60 3.10
C ILE A 130 12.70 -12.04 3.07
N ASP A 131 13.00 -12.83 4.10
CA ASP A 131 12.52 -14.23 4.20
C ASP A 131 10.98 -14.30 4.20
N ASP A 132 10.33 -13.42 4.96
CA ASP A 132 8.88 -13.32 4.95
C ASP A 132 8.34 -12.96 3.56
N VAL A 133 8.94 -11.95 2.93
CA VAL A 133 8.50 -11.44 1.62
C VAL A 133 8.71 -12.47 0.50
N ILE A 134 9.80 -13.23 0.54
CA ILE A 134 10.00 -14.38 -0.38
C ILE A 134 8.87 -15.39 -0.21
N GLY A 135 8.48 -15.69 1.04
CA GLY A 135 7.36 -16.59 1.34
C GLY A 135 6.00 -16.09 0.84
N PHE A 136 5.82 -14.78 0.76
CA PHE A 136 4.61 -14.15 0.20
C PHE A 136 4.52 -14.28 -1.32
N ALA A 137 5.66 -14.48 -2.00
CA ALA A 137 5.76 -14.60 -3.45
C ALA A 137 5.11 -13.44 -4.24
N PRO A 138 5.49 -12.17 -3.97
CA PRO A 138 4.97 -11.03 -4.71
C PRO A 138 5.53 -10.99 -6.14
N ALA A 139 4.84 -10.26 -7.02
CA ALA A 139 5.33 -9.98 -8.36
C ALA A 139 6.50 -8.97 -8.37
N ILE A 140 6.48 -8.00 -7.43
CA ILE A 140 7.48 -6.93 -7.34
C ILE A 140 7.79 -6.64 -5.87
N ILE A 141 9.07 -6.44 -5.58
CA ILE A 141 9.55 -5.95 -4.28
C ILE A 141 10.27 -4.62 -4.52
N ASN A 142 9.84 -3.58 -3.82
CA ASN A 142 10.48 -2.27 -3.86
C ASN A 142 11.20 -2.00 -2.52
N PHE A 143 12.48 -1.72 -2.59
CA PHE A 143 13.24 -1.20 -1.47
C PHE A 143 13.31 0.32 -1.57
N LEU A 144 12.81 1.00 -0.54
CA LEU A 144 12.70 2.45 -0.48
C LEU A 144 13.62 2.96 0.64
N PRO A 145 14.85 3.35 0.33
CA PRO A 145 15.75 3.89 1.35
C PRO A 145 15.20 5.21 1.90
N VAL A 146 15.29 5.40 3.21
CA VAL A 146 14.93 6.68 3.83
C VAL A 146 15.88 7.75 3.36
N ASN A 147 15.37 8.74 2.62
CA ASN A 147 16.11 9.94 2.29
C ASN A 147 16.04 10.92 3.46
N LEU A 148 17.17 11.12 4.12
CA LEU A 148 17.30 12.10 5.18
C LEU A 148 17.45 13.48 4.57
N PHE A 149 16.37 14.25 4.48
CA PHE A 149 16.45 15.69 4.27
C PHE A 149 17.01 16.36 5.54
N ASP A 150 17.70 17.49 5.38
CA ASP A 150 18.44 18.15 6.48
C ASP A 150 17.64 18.40 7.78
N GLY A 151 16.32 18.50 7.70
CA GLY A 151 15.43 18.60 8.87
C GLY A 151 15.07 17.27 9.55
N ALA A 152 15.35 16.13 8.91
CA ALA A 152 14.96 14.80 9.40
C ALA A 152 16.13 14.03 10.07
N LYS A 153 17.37 14.56 9.99
CA LYS A 153 18.58 13.91 10.54
C LYS A 153 18.50 13.62 12.03
N SER A 154 17.72 14.39 12.78
CA SER A 154 17.54 14.19 14.23
C SER A 154 16.54 13.12 14.60
N GLN A 155 15.69 12.69 13.64
CA GLN A 155 14.65 11.69 13.89
C GLN A 155 15.01 10.29 13.35
N TYR A 156 15.88 10.21 12.32
CA TYR A 156 16.11 8.96 11.59
C TYR A 156 17.59 8.60 11.40
N GLY A 157 18.51 9.45 11.93
CA GLY A 157 19.97 9.28 11.83
C GLY A 157 20.61 8.62 13.02
#